data_869762aaffbb80f42fa7f545df12cebb
#
_entry.id   869762aaffbb80f42fa7f545df12cebb
#
_cell.length_a   1.000
_cell.length_b   1.000
_cell.length_c   1.000
_cell.angle_alpha   90.00
_cell.angle_beta   90.00
_cell.angle_gamma   90.00
#
_symmetry.space_group_name_H-M   'P 1'
#
loop_
_entity.id
_entity.type
_entity.pdbx_description
1 polymer ?
#
loop_
_entity_poly.entity_id
_entity_poly.type
_entity_poly.pdbx_seq_one_letter_code
_entity_poly.pdbx_strand_id
1 'polypeptide(L)'
;MKICNGVDYLDQVKELIIEYTKRLGRDLYFQNIDEELENPAKKYTAPEGELLVAVEKKKVIGMVAYHRHSKSRCEMKRLYVKPEYRENKLGKKLVLEIIDHAKKAGYKEMVLDTIIPLQSAIHLYKKVGFVECEAYYHNPMDDVLYFKKIL
;
A
#
# COMPACT_ATOMS: atom_id res chain seq x y z
N MET A 1 -19.44 -2.16 -6.00
CA MET A 1 -17.99 -1.97 -5.73
C MET A 1 -17.37 -3.32 -5.43
N LYS A 2 -16.19 -3.59 -5.99
CA LYS A 2 -15.46 -4.84 -5.72
C LYS A 2 -13.98 -4.57 -5.53
N ILE A 3 -13.32 -5.43 -4.78
CA ILE A 3 -11.86 -5.42 -4.62
C ILE A 3 -11.33 -6.60 -5.43
N CYS A 4 -10.37 -6.33 -6.31
CA CYS A 4 -9.82 -7.35 -7.21
C CYS A 4 -8.36 -7.04 -7.55
N ASN A 5 -7.72 -7.96 -8.28
CA ASN A 5 -6.34 -7.77 -8.72
C ASN A 5 -6.26 -6.58 -9.69
N GLY A 6 -5.25 -5.75 -9.53
CA GLY A 6 -5.08 -4.53 -10.31
C GLY A 6 -4.41 -4.69 -11.67
N VAL A 7 -4.02 -5.91 -12.06
CA VAL A 7 -3.29 -6.14 -13.30
C VAL A 7 -4.08 -5.67 -14.53
N ASP A 8 -5.40 -5.81 -14.50
CA ASP A 8 -6.27 -5.40 -15.61
C ASP A 8 -6.59 -3.90 -15.60
N TYR A 9 -6.08 -3.16 -14.62
CA TYR A 9 -6.38 -1.74 -14.41
C TYR A 9 -5.11 -0.88 -14.32
N LEU A 10 -4.01 -1.31 -14.93
CA LEU A 10 -2.70 -0.68 -14.73
C LEU A 10 -2.66 0.79 -15.12
N ASP A 11 -3.37 1.21 -16.18
CA ASP A 11 -3.40 2.62 -16.56
C ASP A 11 -4.04 3.48 -15.46
N GLN A 12 -5.14 3.01 -14.89
CA GLN A 12 -5.80 3.71 -13.78
C GLN A 12 -4.96 3.65 -12.50
N VAL A 13 -4.25 2.55 -12.27
CA VAL A 13 -3.32 2.43 -11.14
C VAL A 13 -2.21 3.47 -11.24
N LYS A 14 -1.63 3.66 -12.43
CA LYS A 14 -0.59 4.68 -12.65
C LYS A 14 -1.13 6.07 -12.33
N GLU A 15 -2.31 6.41 -12.80
CA GLU A 15 -2.95 7.69 -12.47
C GLU A 15 -3.16 7.85 -10.97
N LEU A 16 -3.56 6.79 -10.29
CA LEU A 16 -3.80 6.82 -8.86
C LEU A 16 -2.50 6.96 -8.06
N ILE A 17 -1.42 6.35 -8.51
CA ILE A 17 -0.09 6.52 -7.90
C ILE A 17 0.37 7.97 -8.04
N ILE A 18 0.16 8.59 -9.20
CA ILE A 18 0.49 10.00 -9.41
C ILE A 18 -0.34 10.90 -8.48
N GLU A 19 -1.63 10.64 -8.37
CA GLU A 19 -2.50 11.38 -7.44
C GLU A 19 -2.02 11.23 -5.99
N TYR A 20 -1.68 10.01 -5.58
CA TYR A 20 -1.13 9.70 -4.27
C TYR A 20 0.14 10.52 -3.98
N THR A 21 1.10 10.53 -4.90
CA THR A 21 2.35 11.26 -4.70
C THR A 21 2.12 12.77 -4.62
N LYS A 22 1.20 13.32 -5.42
CA LYS A 22 0.86 14.74 -5.37
C LYS A 22 0.23 15.13 -4.04
N ARG A 23 -0.69 14.30 -3.53
CA ARG A 23 -1.34 14.56 -2.25
C ARG A 23 -0.38 14.42 -1.08
N LEU A 24 0.56 13.48 -1.18
CA LEU A 24 1.60 13.30 -0.18
C LEU A 24 2.51 14.53 -0.11
N GLY A 25 2.74 15.21 -1.25
CA GLY A 25 3.57 16.40 -1.33
C GLY A 25 5.05 16.11 -1.10
N ARG A 26 5.50 14.91 -1.35
CA ARG A 26 6.87 14.46 -1.10
C ARG A 26 7.48 13.89 -2.37
N ASP A 27 8.80 14.05 -2.53
CA ASP A 27 9.55 13.39 -3.59
C ASP A 27 9.90 11.98 -3.13
N LEU A 28 9.41 10.98 -3.86
CA LEU A 28 9.62 9.57 -3.54
C LEU A 28 10.73 8.94 -4.40
N TYR A 29 11.69 9.73 -4.87
CA TYR A 29 12.80 9.24 -5.69
C TYR A 29 13.53 8.04 -5.06
N PHE A 30 13.68 8.05 -3.74
CA PHE A 30 14.34 6.97 -2.99
C PHE A 30 13.56 5.66 -2.99
N GLN A 31 12.29 5.68 -3.43
CA GLN A 31 11.45 4.48 -3.58
C GLN A 31 11.39 4.01 -5.02
N ASN A 32 12.21 4.57 -5.93
CA ASN A 32 12.21 4.25 -7.35
C ASN A 32 10.83 4.44 -7.98
N ILE A 33 10.16 5.53 -7.64
CA ILE A 33 8.78 5.79 -8.08
C ILE A 33 8.64 5.86 -9.61
N ASP A 34 9.64 6.41 -10.30
CA ASP A 34 9.59 6.51 -11.76
C ASP A 34 9.61 5.14 -12.42
N GLU A 35 10.44 4.22 -11.93
CA GLU A 35 10.48 2.84 -12.41
C GLU A 35 9.16 2.12 -12.12
N GLU A 36 8.59 2.33 -10.94
CA GLU A 36 7.29 1.76 -10.56
C GLU A 36 6.19 2.24 -11.50
N LEU A 37 6.19 3.53 -11.88
CA LEU A 37 5.20 4.09 -12.80
C LEU A 37 5.31 3.53 -14.22
N GLU A 38 6.49 3.08 -14.65
CA GLU A 38 6.64 2.44 -15.94
C GLU A 38 5.84 1.13 -16.01
N ASN A 39 5.91 0.32 -14.96
CA ASN A 39 5.17 -0.93 -14.89
C ASN A 39 4.90 -1.33 -13.43
N PRO A 40 3.78 -0.89 -12.85
CA PRO A 40 3.44 -1.25 -11.47
C PRO A 40 3.34 -2.75 -11.23
N ALA A 41 2.96 -3.53 -12.23
CA ALA A 41 2.83 -4.97 -12.10
C ALA A 41 4.17 -5.66 -11.84
N LYS A 42 5.28 -5.10 -12.32
CA LYS A 42 6.60 -5.70 -12.13
C LYS A 42 6.95 -5.85 -10.64
N LYS A 43 6.63 -4.85 -9.83
CA LYS A 43 6.93 -4.86 -8.40
C LYS A 43 5.86 -5.59 -7.58
N TYR A 44 4.61 -5.51 -8.00
CA TYR A 44 3.47 -5.97 -7.22
C TYR A 44 2.72 -7.10 -7.91
N THR A 45 3.42 -8.20 -8.23
CA THR A 45 2.84 -9.36 -8.90
C THR A 45 3.14 -10.65 -8.12
N ALA A 46 2.12 -11.51 -8.01
CA ALA A 46 2.29 -12.83 -7.40
C ALA A 46 3.40 -13.63 -8.12
N PRO A 47 4.11 -14.50 -7.39
CA PRO A 47 3.90 -14.88 -6.01
C PRO A 47 4.54 -13.95 -4.97
N GLU A 48 5.44 -13.09 -5.36
CA GLU A 48 6.21 -12.26 -4.43
C GLU A 48 5.47 -11.02 -3.94
N GLY A 49 4.61 -10.47 -4.77
CA GLY A 49 3.82 -9.28 -4.47
C GLY A 49 2.37 -9.42 -4.89
N GLU A 50 1.59 -8.40 -4.61
CA GLU A 50 0.18 -8.34 -4.99
C GLU A 50 -0.23 -6.88 -5.12
N LEU A 51 -1.15 -6.60 -6.03
CA LEU A 51 -1.75 -5.28 -6.20
C LEU A 51 -3.26 -5.46 -6.22
N LEU A 52 -3.94 -4.85 -5.26
CA LEU A 52 -5.40 -4.87 -5.17
C LEU A 52 -5.96 -3.49 -5.48
N VAL A 53 -7.07 -3.47 -6.19
CA VAL A 53 -7.81 -2.24 -6.48
C VAL A 53 -9.26 -2.39 -6.06
N ALA A 54 -9.85 -1.28 -5.64
CA ALA A 54 -11.29 -1.18 -5.43
C ALA A 54 -11.88 -0.52 -6.67
N VAL A 55 -12.86 -1.19 -7.28
CA VAL A 55 -13.46 -0.76 -8.55
C VAL A 55 -14.94 -0.50 -8.37
N GLU A 56 -15.41 0.65 -8.78
CA GLU A 56 -16.82 0.99 -8.83
C GLU A 56 -17.17 1.53 -10.21
N LYS A 57 -18.14 0.91 -10.88
CA LYS A 57 -18.56 1.30 -12.24
C LYS A 57 -17.36 1.46 -13.18
N LYS A 58 -16.48 0.46 -13.22
CA LYS A 58 -15.27 0.39 -14.07
C LYS A 58 -14.21 1.43 -13.72
N LYS A 59 -14.37 2.16 -12.61
CA LYS A 59 -13.42 3.17 -12.16
C LYS A 59 -12.67 2.68 -10.93
N VAL A 60 -11.34 2.78 -10.94
CA VAL A 60 -10.51 2.47 -9.77
C VAL A 60 -10.60 3.63 -8.79
N ILE A 61 -11.08 3.35 -7.58
CA ILE A 61 -11.29 4.36 -6.54
C ILE A 61 -10.36 4.19 -5.34
N GLY A 62 -9.62 3.10 -5.29
CA GLY A 62 -8.65 2.84 -4.24
C GLY A 62 -7.69 1.75 -4.64
N MET A 63 -6.57 1.67 -3.93
CA MET A 63 -5.54 0.67 -4.19
C MET A 63 -4.77 0.36 -2.92
N VAL A 64 -4.12 -0.79 -2.91
CA VAL A 64 -3.11 -1.18 -1.92
C VAL A 64 -2.25 -2.27 -2.53
N ALA A 65 -1.00 -2.35 -2.12
CA ALA A 65 -0.08 -3.34 -2.65
C ALA A 65 0.85 -3.85 -1.55
N TYR A 66 1.49 -4.97 -1.81
CA TYR A 66 2.68 -5.36 -1.06
C TYR A 66 3.71 -5.93 -2.05
N HIS A 67 4.96 -5.87 -1.64
CA HIS A 67 6.05 -6.54 -2.35
C HIS A 67 6.94 -7.25 -1.32
N ARG A 68 7.78 -8.13 -1.83
CA ARG A 68 8.71 -8.87 -0.98
C ARG A 68 9.77 -7.94 -0.42
N HIS A 69 10.00 -8.02 0.89
CA HIS A 69 11.10 -7.34 1.57
C HIS A 69 12.20 -8.34 1.93
N SER A 70 11.82 -9.50 2.43
CA SER A 70 12.72 -10.61 2.69
C SER A 70 11.98 -11.93 2.47
N LYS A 71 12.63 -13.05 2.70
CA LYS A 71 12.00 -14.37 2.51
C LYS A 71 10.70 -14.53 3.29
N SER A 72 10.62 -13.97 4.51
CA SER A 72 9.47 -14.11 5.40
C SER A 72 8.68 -12.82 5.63
N ARG A 73 9.18 -11.70 5.12
CA ARG A 73 8.62 -10.36 5.37
C ARG A 73 8.24 -9.70 4.07
N CYS A 74 7.03 -9.13 4.02
CA CYS A 74 6.60 -8.27 2.92
C CYS A 74 6.40 -6.83 3.42
N GLU A 75 6.37 -5.89 2.49
CA GLU A 75 6.12 -4.48 2.79
C GLU A 75 4.85 -4.03 2.11
N MET A 76 3.90 -3.48 2.89
CA MET A 76 2.70 -2.88 2.35
C MET A 76 3.02 -1.50 1.80
N LYS A 77 2.51 -1.21 0.60
CA LYS A 77 2.75 0.04 -0.13
C LYS A 77 1.48 0.55 -0.78
N ARG A 78 1.46 1.84 -1.02
CA ARG A 78 0.48 2.49 -1.89
C ARG A 78 -0.97 2.36 -1.44
N LEU A 79 -1.22 2.29 -0.13
CA LEU A 79 -2.59 2.39 0.36
C LEU A 79 -3.10 3.79 0.05
N TYR A 80 -4.12 3.86 -0.79
CA TYR A 80 -4.74 5.12 -1.14
C TYR A 80 -6.19 4.91 -1.55
N VAL A 81 -7.07 5.78 -1.06
CA VAL A 81 -8.48 5.81 -1.46
C VAL A 81 -8.77 7.23 -1.90
N LYS A 82 -9.44 7.38 -3.04
CA LYS A 82 -9.86 8.71 -3.51
C LYS A 82 -10.68 9.40 -2.41
N PRO A 83 -10.45 10.71 -2.15
CA PRO A 83 -11.13 11.41 -1.06
C PRO A 83 -12.64 11.27 -1.07
N GLU A 84 -13.27 11.23 -2.25
CA GLU A 84 -14.71 11.12 -2.40
C GLU A 84 -15.29 9.80 -1.87
N TYR A 85 -14.43 8.78 -1.69
CA TYR A 85 -14.85 7.42 -1.32
C TYR A 85 -14.35 6.99 0.07
N ARG A 86 -13.79 7.89 0.86
CA ARG A 86 -13.16 7.56 2.15
C ARG A 86 -14.14 7.23 3.27
N GLU A 87 -15.38 7.66 3.16
CA GLU A 87 -16.37 7.50 4.22
C GLU A 87 -16.86 6.06 4.40
N ASN A 88 -16.67 5.19 3.42
CA ASN A 88 -17.19 3.82 3.43
C ASN A 88 -16.22 2.79 4.04
N LYS A 89 -15.24 3.23 4.82
CA LYS A 89 -14.21 2.36 5.41
C LYS A 89 -13.48 1.50 4.37
N LEU A 90 -13.36 2.01 3.16
CA LEU A 90 -12.73 1.29 2.06
C LEU A 90 -11.25 1.03 2.32
N GLY A 91 -10.55 1.99 2.94
CA GLY A 91 -9.16 1.81 3.33
C GLY A 91 -8.97 0.61 4.24
N LYS A 92 -9.85 0.44 5.22
CA LYS A 92 -9.81 -0.73 6.12
C LYS A 92 -10.03 -2.03 5.35
N LYS A 93 -11.01 -2.04 4.44
CA LYS A 93 -11.29 -3.24 3.61
C LYS A 93 -10.08 -3.62 2.78
N LEU A 94 -9.43 -2.65 2.13
CA LEU A 94 -8.23 -2.88 1.34
C LEU A 94 -7.09 -3.43 2.20
N VAL A 95 -6.85 -2.85 3.36
CA VAL A 95 -5.78 -3.31 4.27
C VAL A 95 -6.04 -4.75 4.72
N LEU A 96 -7.26 -5.08 5.12
CA LEU A 96 -7.61 -6.43 5.56
C LEU A 96 -7.44 -7.45 4.41
N GLU A 97 -7.84 -7.09 3.21
CA GLU A 97 -7.69 -7.95 2.04
C GLU A 97 -6.21 -8.19 1.70
N ILE A 98 -5.38 -7.15 1.70
CA ILE A 98 -3.97 -7.31 1.35
C ILE A 98 -3.22 -8.11 2.41
N ILE A 99 -3.57 -7.96 3.68
CA ILE A 99 -3.03 -8.76 4.77
C ILE A 99 -3.35 -10.24 4.54
N ASP A 100 -4.59 -10.55 4.19
CA ASP A 100 -5.03 -11.92 3.92
C ASP A 100 -4.27 -12.54 2.75
N HIS A 101 -4.08 -11.79 1.66
CA HIS A 101 -3.30 -12.23 0.51
C HIS A 101 -1.85 -12.52 0.88
N ALA A 102 -1.21 -11.66 1.66
CA ALA A 102 0.16 -11.84 2.10
C ALA A 102 0.30 -13.09 2.99
N LYS A 103 -0.65 -13.28 3.88
CA LYS A 103 -0.68 -14.43 4.77
C LYS A 103 -0.81 -15.73 3.99
N LYS A 104 -1.70 -15.78 3.01
CA LYS A 104 -1.89 -16.94 2.13
C LYS A 104 -0.68 -17.21 1.25
N ALA A 105 0.07 -16.17 0.89
CA ALA A 105 1.31 -16.29 0.12
C ALA A 105 2.48 -16.84 0.97
N GLY A 106 2.30 -16.98 2.28
CA GLY A 106 3.29 -17.57 3.17
C GLY A 106 4.15 -16.59 3.95
N TYR A 107 3.91 -15.30 3.83
CA TYR A 107 4.66 -14.31 4.61
C TYR A 107 4.29 -14.40 6.10
N LYS A 108 5.29 -14.19 6.95
CA LYS A 108 5.15 -14.28 8.41
C LYS A 108 5.00 -12.90 9.06
N GLU A 109 5.41 -11.85 8.35
CA GLU A 109 5.41 -10.50 8.87
C GLU A 109 5.17 -9.50 7.73
N MET A 110 4.43 -8.46 8.03
CA MET A 110 4.24 -7.33 7.11
C MET A 110 4.73 -6.07 7.79
N VAL A 111 5.52 -5.28 7.07
CA VAL A 111 6.01 -3.98 7.53
C VAL A 111 5.45 -2.89 6.63
N LEU A 112 5.47 -1.67 7.12
CA LEU A 112 5.14 -0.48 6.35
C LEU A 112 5.82 0.74 6.97
N ASP A 113 5.98 1.79 6.17
CA ASP A 113 6.33 3.10 6.67
C ASP A 113 5.22 4.11 6.35
N THR A 114 5.13 5.14 7.14
CA THR A 114 4.17 6.22 6.95
C THR A 114 4.76 7.50 7.53
N ILE A 115 4.11 8.62 7.29
CA ILE A 115 4.56 9.91 7.80
C ILE A 115 3.57 10.44 8.83
N ILE A 116 4.08 11.19 9.81
CA ILE A 116 3.29 11.68 10.94
C ILE A 116 2.01 12.41 10.52
N PRO A 117 1.98 13.25 9.47
CA PRO A 117 0.74 13.93 9.07
C PRO A 117 -0.41 12.99 8.65
N LEU A 118 -0.13 11.75 8.29
CA LEU A 118 -1.16 10.80 7.85
C LEU A 118 -1.83 10.10 9.05
N GLN A 119 -2.47 10.89 9.89
CA GLN A 119 -3.04 10.40 11.16
C GLN A 119 -4.16 9.37 10.97
N SER A 120 -4.99 9.52 9.94
CA SER A 120 -6.06 8.55 9.68
C SER A 120 -5.49 7.19 9.30
N ALA A 121 -4.43 7.17 8.50
CA ALA A 121 -3.76 5.92 8.13
C ALA A 121 -3.09 5.28 9.34
N ILE A 122 -2.39 6.06 10.16
CA ILE A 122 -1.74 5.59 11.38
C ILE A 122 -2.76 4.95 12.32
N HIS A 123 -3.89 5.63 12.53
CA HIS A 123 -4.97 5.11 13.35
C HIS A 123 -5.49 3.77 12.82
N LEU A 124 -5.69 3.67 11.50
CA LEU A 124 -6.14 2.46 10.85
C LEU A 124 -5.13 1.31 11.06
N TYR A 125 -3.84 1.56 10.84
CA TYR A 125 -2.82 0.52 11.02
C TYR A 125 -2.81 -0.02 12.44
N LYS A 126 -2.85 0.85 13.44
CA LYS A 126 -2.92 0.43 14.84
C LYS A 126 -4.17 -0.40 15.13
N LYS A 127 -5.30 0.03 14.58
CA LYS A 127 -6.59 -0.65 14.78
C LYS A 127 -6.59 -2.07 14.21
N VAL A 128 -5.91 -2.31 13.11
CA VAL A 128 -5.83 -3.65 12.50
C VAL A 128 -4.65 -4.48 13.03
N GLY A 129 -3.93 -3.99 14.03
CA GLY A 129 -2.94 -4.78 14.74
C GLY A 129 -1.48 -4.49 14.42
N PHE A 130 -1.18 -3.48 13.63
CA PHE A 130 0.20 -3.04 13.44
C PHE A 130 0.70 -2.33 14.70
N VAL A 131 1.96 -2.57 15.03
CA VAL A 131 2.64 -1.90 16.15
C VAL A 131 3.86 -1.16 15.62
N GLU A 132 4.17 -0.04 16.24
CA GLU A 132 5.34 0.76 15.85
C GLU A 132 6.61 -0.05 16.08
N CYS A 133 7.56 0.07 15.14
CA CYS A 133 8.83 -0.66 15.21
C CYS A 133 9.99 0.23 14.76
N GLU A 134 11.19 -0.33 14.82
CA GLU A 134 12.40 0.36 14.37
C GLU A 134 12.43 0.43 12.83
N ALA A 135 13.18 1.41 12.32
CA ALA A 135 13.41 1.55 10.89
C ALA A 135 14.02 0.28 10.31
N TYR A 136 13.46 -0.18 9.19
CA TYR A 136 13.99 -1.34 8.47
C TYR A 136 14.73 -0.93 7.20
N TYR A 137 14.78 0.36 6.91
CA TYR A 137 15.63 0.95 5.87
C TYR A 137 15.83 2.44 6.17
N HIS A 138 16.81 3.06 5.51
CA HIS A 138 17.06 4.49 5.66
C HIS A 138 16.10 5.30 4.79
N ASN A 139 15.22 6.08 5.44
CA ASN A 139 14.33 7.00 4.77
C ASN A 139 14.86 8.43 4.96
N PRO A 140 15.04 9.22 3.88
CA PRO A 140 15.60 10.57 4.00
C PRO A 140 14.66 11.57 4.67
N MET A 141 13.36 11.26 4.78
CA MET A 141 12.41 12.12 5.48
C MET A 141 12.57 11.96 6.99
N ASP A 142 12.35 13.02 7.76
CA ASP A 142 12.57 13.04 9.21
C ASP A 142 11.33 12.76 10.05
N ASP A 143 10.15 12.72 9.42
CA ASP A 143 8.87 12.52 10.10
C ASP A 143 8.24 11.14 9.78
N VAL A 144 9.09 10.12 9.62
CA VAL A 144 8.65 8.78 9.25
C VAL A 144 8.47 7.89 10.47
N LEU A 145 7.39 7.13 10.48
CA LEU A 145 7.13 6.07 11.44
C LEU A 145 7.12 4.73 10.72
N TYR A 146 7.58 3.70 11.40
CA TYR A 146 7.62 2.33 10.88
C TYR A 146 6.73 1.44 11.72
N PHE A 147 6.01 0.56 11.06
CA PHE A 147 5.07 -0.36 11.71
C PHE A 147 5.28 -1.78 11.21
N LYS A 148 4.95 -2.75 12.07
CA LYS A 148 4.97 -4.16 11.71
C LYS A 148 3.75 -4.88 12.27
N LYS A 149 3.39 -5.98 11.61
CA LYS A 149 2.34 -6.89 12.06
C LYS A 149 2.80 -8.33 11.79
N ILE A 150 2.65 -9.17 12.80
CA ILE A 150 2.86 -10.62 12.65
C ILE A 150 1.62 -11.21 11.95
N LEU A 151 1.84 -11.98 10.92
CA LEU A 151 0.77 -12.57 10.11
C LEU A 151 0.41 -13.99 10.57
#